data_7d529ca1582585ef0a276a8668e4eab5
#
_entry.id   7d529ca1582585ef0a276a8668e4eab5
#
_cell.length_a   1.000
_cell.length_b   1.000
_cell.length_c   1.000
_cell.angle_alpha   90.00
_cell.angle_beta   90.00
_cell.angle_gamma   90.00
#
_symmetry.space_group_name_H-M   'P 1'
#
loop_
_entity.id
_entity.type
_entity.pdbx_description
1 polymer ?
#
loop_
_entity_poly.entity_id
_entity_poly.type
_entity_poly.pdbx_seq_one_letter_code
_entity_poly.pdbx_strand_id
1 'polypeptide(L)'
;MDVDTGTMLFGQNSHVEYYPASITKILTALVVLEHADLSDTVTYSDKAMNSVEADSGNKLSLVAGDTMTVEDCLYALLLASVNQAANALAEHVAGSIPDFVDMMNAKLAELGCTESHFANPSGLNNDDQVVTAYDMTKIAAAAYSNPKLLEISSAKSWKVGPTTNNPDGASVRNEHRLVITEDTSSEYYCPEAVAGKTGYLLKAGNTLVTYGEKDGRRVVSVILKGSPRQYFIDGKSLLQFGLNRFQNVDIAENETRYVTGEDQVDVNGTSYAPSDLAIQAGKKITLPKDATFADAELSLGAVPDGAPEGPVGVLN
;
A
#
# COMPACT_ATOMS: atom_id res chain seq x y z
N MET A 1 -3.23 -8.69 -4.77
CA MET A 1 -3.82 -9.03 -3.45
C MET A 1 -5.19 -8.38 -3.35
N ASP A 2 -6.16 -9.08 -2.81
CA ASP A 2 -7.43 -8.48 -2.38
C ASP A 2 -7.22 -7.72 -1.07
N VAL A 3 -7.65 -6.47 -1.01
CA VAL A 3 -7.38 -5.58 0.14
C VAL A 3 -8.23 -5.94 1.36
N ASP A 4 -9.46 -6.41 1.13
CA ASP A 4 -10.41 -6.69 2.21
C ASP A 4 -10.11 -7.98 2.97
N THR A 5 -9.56 -8.97 2.26
CA THR A 5 -9.28 -10.30 2.81
C THR A 5 -7.80 -10.60 3.00
N GLY A 6 -6.91 -9.79 2.42
CA GLY A 6 -5.47 -10.07 2.39
C GLY A 6 -5.07 -11.25 1.51
N THR A 7 -6.01 -11.80 0.74
CA THR A 7 -5.75 -12.97 -0.11
C THR A 7 -4.88 -12.61 -1.30
N MET A 8 -3.78 -13.33 -1.50
CA MET A 8 -2.96 -13.23 -2.70
C MET A 8 -3.69 -13.91 -3.87
N LEU A 9 -4.05 -13.12 -4.89
CA LEU A 9 -4.83 -13.60 -6.05
C LEU A 9 -3.96 -14.18 -7.16
N PHE A 10 -2.73 -13.70 -7.26
CA PHE A 10 -1.72 -14.16 -8.20
C PHE A 10 -0.34 -13.73 -7.70
N GLY A 11 0.67 -14.57 -7.91
CA GLY A 11 2.07 -14.25 -7.60
C GLY A 11 3.02 -14.95 -8.56
N GLN A 12 3.94 -14.16 -9.14
CA GLN A 12 5.09 -14.66 -9.88
C GLN A 12 6.34 -14.05 -9.28
N ASN A 13 7.24 -14.87 -8.75
CA ASN A 13 8.44 -14.42 -8.03
C ASN A 13 8.09 -13.43 -6.90
N SER A 14 6.91 -13.60 -6.27
CA SER A 14 6.36 -12.64 -5.31
C SER A 14 7.19 -12.49 -4.03
N HIS A 15 8.03 -13.47 -3.71
CA HIS A 15 8.93 -13.52 -2.56
C HIS A 15 10.41 -13.27 -2.92
N VAL A 16 10.69 -12.87 -4.16
CA VAL A 16 12.05 -12.49 -4.57
C VAL A 16 12.28 -11.01 -4.26
N GLU A 17 13.42 -10.72 -3.64
CA GLU A 17 13.83 -9.37 -3.28
C GLU A 17 14.29 -8.57 -4.50
N TYR A 18 13.82 -7.33 -4.59
CA TYR A 18 14.19 -6.34 -5.60
C TYR A 18 14.34 -4.95 -4.99
N TYR A 19 15.07 -4.08 -5.65
CA TYR A 19 15.11 -2.66 -5.28
C TYR A 19 13.75 -2.00 -5.54
N PRO A 20 13.15 -1.28 -4.56
CA PRO A 20 11.81 -0.71 -4.70
C PRO A 20 11.78 0.53 -5.58
N ALA A 21 12.84 1.30 -5.64
CA ALA A 21 12.79 2.68 -6.13
C ALA A 21 11.68 3.49 -5.41
N SER A 22 11.08 4.45 -6.07
CA SER A 22 10.13 5.41 -5.45
C SER A 22 8.79 4.83 -4.99
N ILE A 23 8.50 3.53 -5.17
CA ILE A 23 7.32 2.93 -4.52
C ILE A 23 7.48 2.87 -2.99
N THR A 24 8.71 2.98 -2.48
CA THR A 24 9.06 3.23 -1.07
C THR A 24 8.22 4.35 -0.45
N LYS A 25 7.94 5.40 -1.22
CA LYS A 25 7.22 6.59 -0.76
C LYS A 25 5.78 6.31 -0.29
N ILE A 26 5.21 5.17 -0.65
CA ILE A 26 3.91 4.71 -0.11
C ILE A 26 4.04 4.46 1.40
N LEU A 27 5.06 3.71 1.82
CA LEU A 27 5.30 3.46 3.24
C LEU A 27 5.68 4.74 3.98
N THR A 28 6.54 5.57 3.37
CA THR A 28 6.88 6.89 3.92
C THR A 28 5.64 7.73 4.19
N ALA A 29 4.73 7.83 3.22
CA ALA A 29 3.49 8.59 3.38
C ALA A 29 2.58 8.00 4.46
N LEU A 30 2.49 6.67 4.57
CA LEU A 30 1.72 6.00 5.61
C LEU A 30 2.24 6.36 7.00
N VAL A 31 3.55 6.22 7.23
CA VAL A 31 4.19 6.55 8.51
C VAL A 31 4.03 8.03 8.85
N VAL A 32 4.18 8.93 7.86
CA VAL A 32 3.97 10.38 8.09
C VAL A 32 2.53 10.68 8.53
N LEU A 33 1.54 10.10 7.85
CA LEU A 33 0.11 10.33 8.17
C LEU A 33 -0.32 9.76 9.53
N GLU A 34 0.44 8.84 10.08
CA GLU A 34 0.20 8.29 11.43
C GLU A 34 0.81 9.14 12.55
N HIS A 35 1.74 10.08 12.22
CA HIS A 35 2.56 10.76 13.23
C HIS A 35 2.62 12.30 13.11
N ALA A 36 2.05 12.88 12.05
CA ALA A 36 2.09 14.34 11.83
C ALA A 36 0.74 14.89 11.41
N ASP A 37 0.45 16.11 11.80
CA ASP A 37 -0.71 16.85 11.35
C ASP A 37 -0.47 17.43 9.95
N LEU A 38 -1.49 17.40 9.09
CA LEU A 38 -1.38 17.87 7.71
C LEU A 38 -1.02 19.35 7.58
N SER A 39 -1.38 20.16 8.58
CA SER A 39 -1.12 21.60 8.65
C SER A 39 0.25 21.95 9.20
N ASP A 40 1.00 20.99 9.73
CA ASP A 40 2.34 21.24 10.26
C ASP A 40 3.28 21.79 9.20
N THR A 41 4.19 22.65 9.63
CA THR A 41 5.19 23.24 8.74
C THR A 41 6.45 22.38 8.71
N VAL A 42 6.75 21.82 7.56
CA VAL A 42 7.97 21.08 7.27
C VAL A 42 9.03 22.03 6.74
N THR A 43 10.22 22.00 7.31
CA THR A 43 11.38 22.79 6.85
C THR A 43 12.36 21.88 6.10
N TYR A 44 12.78 22.30 4.93
CA TYR A 44 13.81 21.63 4.13
C TYR A 44 15.20 22.00 4.66
N SER A 45 15.78 21.16 5.50
CA SER A 45 17.12 21.36 6.05
C SER A 45 18.20 21.14 4.98
N ASP A 46 19.42 21.64 5.23
CA ASP A 46 20.58 21.32 4.40
C ASP A 46 20.78 19.80 4.28
N LYS A 47 20.51 19.04 5.35
CA LYS A 47 20.63 17.59 5.36
C LYS A 47 19.57 16.94 4.48
N ALA A 48 18.29 17.34 4.60
CA ALA A 48 17.21 16.85 3.77
C ALA A 48 17.47 17.09 2.28
N MET A 49 18.03 18.26 1.95
CA MET A 49 18.36 18.64 0.58
C MET A 49 19.55 17.88 0.00
N ASN A 50 20.56 17.60 0.81
CA ASN A 50 21.84 17.01 0.35
C ASN A 50 21.95 15.50 0.57
N SER A 51 21.01 14.88 1.32
CA SER A 51 20.95 13.42 1.51
C SER A 51 20.21 12.72 0.36
N VAL A 52 20.34 13.21 -0.85
CA VAL A 52 19.83 12.63 -2.10
C VAL A 52 20.99 12.45 -3.08
N GLU A 53 20.88 11.46 -3.97
CA GLU A 53 21.89 11.26 -5.01
C GLU A 53 21.92 12.48 -5.95
N ALA A 54 23.13 12.87 -6.38
CA ALA A 54 23.33 14.06 -7.22
C ALA A 54 22.46 14.08 -8.48
N ASP A 55 22.25 12.91 -9.09
CA ASP A 55 21.47 12.77 -10.33
C ASP A 55 19.99 12.51 -10.08
N SER A 56 19.52 12.49 -8.82
CA SER A 56 18.12 12.20 -8.49
C SER A 56 17.14 13.34 -8.79
N GLY A 57 17.69 14.51 -9.14
CA GLY A 57 16.94 15.70 -9.50
C GLY A 57 16.32 16.45 -8.31
N ASN A 58 15.86 17.67 -8.59
CA ASN A 58 15.11 18.52 -7.68
C ASN A 58 13.93 19.15 -8.44
N LYS A 59 12.83 18.41 -8.53
CA LYS A 59 11.69 18.74 -9.40
C LYS A 59 10.98 20.05 -9.07
N LEU A 60 11.08 20.49 -7.82
CA LEU A 60 10.48 21.75 -7.35
C LEU A 60 11.52 22.88 -7.16
N SER A 61 12.77 22.65 -7.55
CA SER A 61 13.87 23.62 -7.34
C SER A 61 13.96 24.13 -5.90
N LEU A 62 13.72 23.22 -4.93
CA LEU A 62 13.76 23.51 -3.51
C LEU A 62 15.17 23.89 -3.06
N VAL A 63 15.26 24.76 -2.06
CA VAL A 63 16.51 25.12 -1.39
C VAL A 63 16.38 24.92 0.11
N ALA A 64 17.51 24.81 0.80
CA ALA A 64 17.52 24.76 2.24
C ALA A 64 16.89 26.03 2.83
N GLY A 65 16.04 25.83 3.85
CA GLY A 65 15.23 26.89 4.44
C GLY A 65 13.85 27.07 3.82
N ASP A 66 13.54 26.46 2.67
CA ASP A 66 12.17 26.42 2.18
C ASP A 66 11.26 25.69 3.18
N THR A 67 9.99 26.08 3.19
CA THR A 67 8.98 25.46 4.04
C THR A 67 7.75 25.10 3.21
N MET A 68 7.10 24.00 3.56
CA MET A 68 5.81 23.57 3.02
C MET A 68 4.98 22.92 4.12
N THR A 69 3.67 22.81 3.96
CA THR A 69 2.86 22.00 4.87
C THR A 69 3.15 20.52 4.68
N VAL A 70 2.88 19.69 5.71
CA VAL A 70 2.92 18.21 5.58
C VAL A 70 2.07 17.76 4.40
N GLU A 71 0.87 18.36 4.23
CA GLU A 71 -0.02 18.06 3.11
C GLU A 71 0.66 18.32 1.75
N ASP A 72 1.22 19.50 1.55
CA ASP A 72 1.93 19.85 0.30
C ASP A 72 3.12 18.93 0.04
N CYS A 73 3.88 18.59 1.10
CA CYS A 73 4.98 17.64 1.01
C CYS A 73 4.51 16.25 0.60
N LEU A 74 3.37 15.76 1.12
CA LEU A 74 2.79 14.46 0.74
C LEU A 74 2.31 14.45 -0.71
N TYR A 75 1.68 15.52 -1.19
CA TYR A 75 1.33 15.63 -2.62
C TYR A 75 2.58 15.67 -3.51
N ALA A 76 3.60 16.42 -3.14
CA ALA A 76 4.88 16.46 -3.86
C ALA A 76 5.56 15.08 -3.87
N LEU A 77 5.53 14.38 -2.73
CA LEU A 77 6.08 13.04 -2.54
C LEU A 77 5.40 12.00 -3.44
N LEU A 78 4.08 11.94 -3.41
CA LEU A 78 3.32 10.88 -4.07
C LEU A 78 3.06 11.15 -5.54
N LEU A 79 2.72 12.39 -5.93
CA LEU A 79 2.39 12.72 -7.32
C LEU A 79 3.64 12.91 -8.18
N ALA A 80 4.59 13.72 -7.71
CA ALA A 80 5.79 14.06 -8.47
C ALA A 80 7.06 13.35 -8.01
N SER A 81 6.95 12.48 -6.99
CA SER A 81 8.08 11.68 -6.52
C SER A 81 9.28 12.52 -6.01
N VAL A 82 9.03 13.63 -5.32
CA VAL A 82 10.06 14.55 -4.82
C VAL A 82 10.85 13.89 -3.70
N ASN A 83 12.15 13.62 -3.92
CA ASN A 83 13.01 12.93 -2.96
C ASN A 83 13.32 13.77 -1.73
N GLN A 84 13.53 15.08 -1.93
CA GLN A 84 13.79 16.02 -0.83
C GLN A 84 12.60 16.10 0.13
N ALA A 85 11.36 15.99 -0.38
CA ALA A 85 10.17 15.95 0.45
C ALA A 85 10.13 14.71 1.35
N ALA A 86 10.60 13.55 0.86
CA ALA A 86 10.71 12.35 1.69
C ALA A 86 11.65 12.57 2.89
N ASN A 87 12.82 13.17 2.64
CA ASN A 87 13.81 13.43 3.68
C ASN A 87 13.34 14.51 4.67
N ALA A 88 12.72 15.60 4.18
CA ALA A 88 12.21 16.66 5.03
C ALA A 88 11.06 16.19 5.92
N LEU A 89 10.15 15.37 5.38
CA LEU A 89 9.09 14.72 6.16
C LEU A 89 9.67 13.77 7.22
N ALA A 90 10.71 13.00 6.88
CA ALA A 90 11.38 12.10 7.81
C ALA A 90 12.00 12.88 8.99
N GLU A 91 12.71 13.98 8.71
CA GLU A 91 13.26 14.83 9.76
C GLU A 91 12.17 15.50 10.60
N HIS A 92 11.07 15.92 9.98
CA HIS A 92 9.94 16.53 10.68
C HIS A 92 9.29 15.56 11.69
N VAL A 93 9.05 14.32 11.27
CA VAL A 93 8.36 13.30 12.07
C VAL A 93 9.25 12.72 13.16
N ALA A 94 10.49 12.36 12.83
CA ALA A 94 11.37 11.60 13.72
C ALA A 94 12.60 12.38 14.23
N GLY A 95 12.79 13.62 13.78
CA GLY A 95 13.95 14.42 14.11
C GLY A 95 15.20 14.06 13.29
N SER A 96 15.26 12.87 12.67
CA SER A 96 16.33 12.48 11.77
C SER A 96 15.87 11.44 10.74
N ILE A 97 16.58 11.38 9.59
CA ILE A 97 16.32 10.35 8.57
C ILE A 97 16.55 8.92 9.13
N PRO A 98 17.62 8.61 9.87
CA PRO A 98 17.80 7.28 10.45
C PRO A 98 16.66 6.87 11.40
N ASP A 99 16.25 7.74 12.32
CA ASP A 99 15.17 7.42 13.26
C ASP A 99 13.82 7.19 12.52
N PHE A 100 13.59 7.92 11.42
CA PHE A 100 12.42 7.67 10.57
C PHE A 100 12.51 6.31 9.84
N VAL A 101 13.69 5.92 9.40
CA VAL A 101 13.92 4.59 8.80
C VAL A 101 13.61 3.48 9.81
N ASP A 102 13.98 3.67 11.08
CA ASP A 102 13.61 2.74 12.15
C ASP A 102 12.08 2.64 12.31
N MET A 103 11.36 3.78 12.24
CA MET A 103 9.89 3.79 12.23
C MET A 103 9.31 3.06 11.00
N MET A 104 9.89 3.23 9.81
CA MET A 104 9.47 2.51 8.62
C MET A 104 9.61 0.99 8.79
N ASN A 105 10.75 0.53 9.31
CA ASN A 105 10.99 -0.90 9.53
C ASN A 105 10.15 -1.47 10.69
N ALA A 106 9.84 -0.67 11.72
CA ALA A 106 8.86 -1.04 12.74
C ALA A 106 7.47 -1.23 12.13
N LYS A 107 7.04 -0.36 11.20
CA LYS A 107 5.77 -0.50 10.49
C LYS A 107 5.74 -1.77 9.62
N LEU A 108 6.85 -2.19 9.01
CA LEU A 108 6.92 -3.49 8.33
C LEU A 108 6.58 -4.65 9.27
N ALA A 109 7.14 -4.64 10.48
CA ALA A 109 6.87 -5.68 11.47
C ALA A 109 5.39 -5.71 11.87
N GLU A 110 4.76 -4.53 12.09
CA GLU A 110 3.33 -4.42 12.38
C GLU A 110 2.46 -4.98 11.25
N LEU A 111 2.86 -4.78 9.99
CA LEU A 111 2.16 -5.28 8.81
C LEU A 111 2.47 -6.76 8.51
N GLY A 112 3.33 -7.40 9.30
CA GLY A 112 3.78 -8.76 9.07
C GLY A 112 4.60 -8.91 7.78
N CYS A 113 5.32 -7.85 7.37
CA CYS A 113 6.25 -7.84 6.25
C CYS A 113 7.63 -8.27 6.75
N THR A 114 8.05 -9.47 6.43
CA THR A 114 9.30 -10.08 6.96
C THR A 114 10.38 -10.27 5.92
N GLU A 115 10.07 -9.95 4.66
CA GLU A 115 10.96 -10.19 3.51
C GLU A 115 11.45 -8.87 2.88
N SER A 116 11.20 -7.74 3.54
CA SER A 116 11.54 -6.41 3.05
C SER A 116 12.25 -5.60 4.11
N HIS A 117 13.13 -4.69 3.66
CA HIS A 117 13.84 -3.76 4.51
C HIS A 117 14.02 -2.42 3.80
N PHE A 118 13.81 -1.32 4.51
CA PHE A 118 14.04 0.04 4.00
C PHE A 118 15.24 0.68 4.69
N ALA A 119 16.05 1.40 3.90
CA ALA A 119 17.24 2.10 4.35
C ALA A 119 17.16 3.62 4.16
N ASN A 120 16.15 4.11 3.45
CA ASN A 120 15.86 5.54 3.31
C ASN A 120 14.38 5.77 2.94
N PRO A 121 13.84 6.99 3.17
CA PRO A 121 12.42 7.28 2.93
C PRO A 121 12.09 7.59 1.47
N SER A 122 13.07 7.77 0.60
CA SER A 122 12.88 8.20 -0.78
C SER A 122 12.82 7.05 -1.79
N GLY A 123 13.46 5.92 -1.47
CA GLY A 123 13.64 4.79 -2.39
C GLY A 123 14.87 4.91 -3.29
N LEU A 124 15.76 5.87 -3.03
CA LEU A 124 17.04 5.98 -3.74
C LEU A 124 17.98 4.81 -3.44
N ASN A 125 19.04 4.67 -4.24
CA ASN A 125 19.93 3.51 -4.15
C ASN A 125 20.52 3.33 -2.75
N ASN A 126 20.34 2.14 -2.23
CA ASN A 126 21.02 1.61 -1.05
C ASN A 126 20.96 0.09 -1.17
N ASP A 127 22.08 -0.59 -0.95
CA ASP A 127 22.16 -2.04 -1.16
C ASP A 127 21.39 -2.82 -0.08
N ASP A 128 21.11 -2.21 1.08
CA ASP A 128 20.31 -2.79 2.15
C ASP A 128 18.79 -2.54 1.95
N GLN A 129 18.39 -1.80 0.90
CA GLN A 129 16.99 -1.48 0.63
C GLN A 129 16.40 -2.44 -0.39
N VAL A 130 15.63 -3.40 0.09
CA VAL A 130 15.00 -4.44 -0.72
C VAL A 130 13.53 -4.63 -0.35
N VAL A 131 12.71 -5.01 -1.32
CA VAL A 131 11.31 -5.37 -1.11
C VAL A 131 10.93 -6.60 -1.93
N THR A 132 9.96 -7.35 -1.43
CA THR A 132 9.26 -8.36 -2.22
C THR A 132 7.94 -7.78 -2.75
N ALA A 133 7.43 -8.34 -3.86
CA ALA A 133 6.11 -7.95 -4.35
C ALA A 133 5.02 -8.31 -3.34
N TYR A 134 5.19 -9.41 -2.61
CA TYR A 134 4.28 -9.84 -1.55
C TYR A 134 4.15 -8.80 -0.43
N ASP A 135 5.27 -8.37 0.15
CA ASP A 135 5.25 -7.37 1.22
C ASP A 135 4.75 -6.01 0.71
N MET A 136 5.15 -5.61 -0.51
CA MET A 136 4.65 -4.36 -1.11
C MET A 136 3.12 -4.36 -1.30
N THR A 137 2.48 -5.52 -1.55
CA THR A 137 1.00 -5.57 -1.59
C THR A 137 0.38 -5.34 -0.22
N LYS A 138 0.99 -5.84 0.86
CA LYS A 138 0.53 -5.59 2.25
C LYS A 138 0.69 -4.12 2.63
N ILE A 139 1.86 -3.55 2.35
CA ILE A 139 2.14 -2.13 2.57
C ILE A 139 1.11 -1.26 1.84
N ALA A 140 0.88 -1.53 0.56
CA ALA A 140 -0.06 -0.77 -0.26
C ALA A 140 -1.52 -0.96 0.20
N ALA A 141 -1.92 -2.17 0.61
CA ALA A 141 -3.25 -2.43 1.15
C ALA A 141 -3.50 -1.62 2.43
N ALA A 142 -2.53 -1.59 3.35
CA ALA A 142 -2.60 -0.76 4.55
C ALA A 142 -2.64 0.74 4.23
N ALA A 143 -1.74 1.19 3.35
CA ALA A 143 -1.63 2.59 2.96
C ALA A 143 -2.91 3.11 2.31
N TYR A 144 -3.46 2.40 1.32
CA TYR A 144 -4.69 2.83 0.63
C TYR A 144 -5.98 2.54 1.42
N SER A 145 -5.90 1.89 2.56
CA SER A 145 -6.98 1.85 3.55
C SER A 145 -7.05 3.14 4.38
N ASN A 146 -6.01 3.99 4.36
CA ASN A 146 -6.05 5.34 4.92
C ASN A 146 -6.71 6.29 3.90
N PRO A 147 -7.88 6.90 4.23
CA PRO A 147 -8.65 7.72 3.28
C PRO A 147 -7.86 8.93 2.77
N LYS A 148 -7.00 9.54 3.61
CA LYS A 148 -6.22 10.72 3.21
C LYS A 148 -5.08 10.35 2.27
N LEU A 149 -4.42 9.22 2.48
CA LEU A 149 -3.40 8.72 1.57
C LEU A 149 -4.01 8.37 0.20
N LEU A 150 -5.18 7.73 0.22
CA LEU A 150 -5.94 7.42 -0.99
C LEU A 150 -6.32 8.70 -1.75
N GLU A 151 -6.86 9.71 -1.07
CA GLU A 151 -7.17 11.03 -1.64
C GLU A 151 -5.96 11.65 -2.33
N ILE A 152 -4.82 11.75 -1.61
CA ILE A 152 -3.60 12.36 -2.15
C ILE A 152 -3.11 11.58 -3.38
N SER A 153 -3.02 10.26 -3.28
CA SER A 153 -2.46 9.41 -4.33
C SER A 153 -3.35 9.29 -5.58
N SER A 154 -4.65 9.53 -5.44
CA SER A 154 -5.63 9.56 -6.55
C SER A 154 -5.69 10.90 -7.29
N ALA A 155 -5.17 11.96 -6.70
CA ALA A 155 -5.19 13.29 -7.31
C ALA A 155 -4.38 13.33 -8.61
N LYS A 156 -4.91 13.99 -9.65
CA LYS A 156 -4.19 14.15 -10.94
C LYS A 156 -3.11 15.23 -10.86
N SER A 157 -3.34 16.25 -10.07
CA SER A 157 -2.40 17.34 -9.82
C SER A 157 -2.73 18.04 -8.51
N TRP A 158 -1.74 18.77 -7.99
CA TRP A 158 -1.88 19.62 -6.82
C TRP A 158 -1.03 20.87 -6.98
N LYS A 159 -1.43 21.98 -6.38
CA LYS A 159 -0.63 23.20 -6.35
C LYS A 159 -0.05 23.37 -4.95
N VAL A 160 1.25 23.13 -4.81
CA VAL A 160 1.97 23.37 -3.55
C VAL A 160 2.16 24.87 -3.30
N GLY A 161 2.29 25.23 -2.03
CA GLY A 161 2.51 26.61 -1.60
C GLY A 161 3.81 27.25 -2.13
N PRO A 162 4.01 28.54 -1.85
CA PRO A 162 5.20 29.27 -2.28
C PRO A 162 6.49 28.71 -1.68
N THR A 163 7.56 28.74 -2.47
CA THR A 163 8.95 28.46 -2.06
C THR A 163 9.87 29.51 -2.64
N THR A 164 11.12 29.53 -2.25
CA THR A 164 12.11 30.55 -2.70
C THR A 164 12.15 30.68 -4.22
N ASN A 165 12.19 29.55 -4.94
CA ASN A 165 12.26 29.55 -6.40
C ASN A 165 10.89 29.44 -7.09
N ASN A 166 9.81 29.32 -6.34
CA ASN A 166 8.43 29.27 -6.82
C ASN A 166 7.55 30.19 -5.97
N PRO A 167 7.67 31.51 -6.06
CA PRO A 167 6.98 32.46 -5.19
C PRO A 167 5.44 32.43 -5.32
N ASP A 168 4.92 31.95 -6.45
CA ASP A 168 3.50 31.76 -6.70
C ASP A 168 3.01 30.34 -6.42
N GLY A 169 3.88 29.48 -5.85
CA GLY A 169 3.68 28.05 -5.72
C GLY A 169 3.98 27.29 -7.02
N ALA A 170 4.00 25.98 -6.96
CA ALA A 170 4.29 25.11 -8.10
C ALA A 170 3.23 24.02 -8.26
N SER A 171 2.97 23.59 -9.49
CA SER A 171 2.06 22.47 -9.76
C SER A 171 2.83 21.17 -9.84
N VAL A 172 2.42 20.18 -9.03
CA VAL A 172 2.86 18.80 -9.14
C VAL A 172 1.79 17.97 -9.86
N ARG A 173 2.22 17.01 -10.68
CA ARG A 173 1.32 16.15 -11.45
C ARG A 173 1.59 14.69 -11.14
N ASN A 174 0.54 13.92 -11.10
CA ASN A 174 0.63 12.47 -10.90
C ASN A 174 1.30 11.81 -12.12
N GLU A 175 2.28 10.95 -11.85
CA GLU A 175 3.05 10.23 -12.87
C GLU A 175 2.46 8.85 -13.21
N HIS A 176 1.43 8.42 -12.50
CA HIS A 176 0.84 7.09 -12.65
C HIS A 176 -0.18 7.04 -13.81
N ARG A 177 0.27 6.63 -14.98
CA ARG A 177 -0.54 6.68 -16.22
C ARG A 177 -1.89 5.97 -16.12
N LEU A 178 -1.98 4.83 -15.42
CA LEU A 178 -3.27 4.12 -15.29
C LEU A 178 -4.30 4.93 -14.48
N VAL A 179 -3.84 5.79 -13.57
CA VAL A 179 -4.70 6.63 -12.72
C VAL A 179 -5.17 7.89 -13.46
N ILE A 180 -4.28 8.48 -14.28
CA ILE A 180 -4.56 9.81 -14.86
C ILE A 180 -5.07 9.78 -16.30
N THR A 181 -5.00 8.65 -16.99
CA THR A 181 -5.40 8.56 -18.41
C THR A 181 -6.92 8.54 -18.54
N GLU A 182 -7.48 9.54 -19.23
CA GLU A 182 -8.92 9.67 -19.53
C GLU A 182 -9.26 9.24 -20.97
N ASP A 183 -8.29 9.21 -21.85
CA ASP A 183 -8.48 8.78 -23.24
C ASP A 183 -8.77 7.28 -23.29
N THR A 184 -10.00 6.93 -23.60
CA THR A 184 -10.49 5.55 -23.69
C THR A 184 -9.82 4.73 -24.79
N SER A 185 -9.18 5.38 -25.77
CA SER A 185 -8.43 4.72 -26.84
C SER A 185 -6.99 4.37 -26.43
N SER A 186 -6.52 4.91 -25.31
CA SER A 186 -5.16 4.69 -24.81
C SER A 186 -5.00 3.30 -24.22
N GLU A 187 -3.85 2.66 -24.48
CA GLU A 187 -3.46 1.41 -23.83
C GLU A 187 -3.41 1.52 -22.30
N TYR A 188 -3.19 2.73 -21.78
CA TYR A 188 -3.13 3.03 -20.34
C TYR A 188 -4.48 3.35 -19.71
N TYR A 189 -5.56 3.44 -20.48
CA TYR A 189 -6.87 3.66 -19.91
C TYR A 189 -7.29 2.48 -19.02
N CYS A 190 -7.54 2.77 -17.75
CA CYS A 190 -7.92 1.79 -16.74
C CYS A 190 -8.88 2.45 -15.73
N PRO A 191 -10.18 2.44 -15.99
CA PRO A 191 -11.16 3.15 -15.15
C PRO A 191 -11.21 2.59 -13.72
N GLU A 192 -10.77 1.36 -13.52
CA GLU A 192 -10.70 0.74 -12.21
C GLU A 192 -9.49 1.18 -11.38
N ALA A 193 -8.45 1.77 -12.01
CA ALA A 193 -7.26 2.24 -11.29
C ALA A 193 -7.55 3.57 -10.60
N VAL A 194 -7.45 3.60 -9.28
CA VAL A 194 -7.82 4.75 -8.43
C VAL A 194 -6.58 5.49 -7.94
N ALA A 195 -5.58 4.76 -7.47
CA ALA A 195 -4.38 5.33 -6.87
C ALA A 195 -3.14 4.46 -7.16
N GLY A 196 -1.97 4.98 -6.88
CA GLY A 196 -0.76 4.19 -7.02
C GLY A 196 0.51 5.03 -7.01
N LYS A 197 1.63 4.34 -7.22
CA LYS A 197 2.95 4.98 -7.28
C LYS A 197 3.84 4.29 -8.30
N THR A 198 4.55 5.08 -9.07
CA THR A 198 5.62 4.64 -9.99
C THR A 198 6.98 4.75 -9.33
N GLY A 199 7.92 3.94 -9.77
CA GLY A 199 9.32 4.08 -9.41
C GLY A 199 10.24 3.68 -10.55
N TYR A 200 11.42 4.27 -10.58
CA TYR A 200 12.49 3.91 -11.51
C TYR A 200 13.86 4.25 -10.93
N LEU A 201 14.74 3.29 -11.00
CA LEU A 201 16.20 3.43 -10.83
C LEU A 201 16.88 2.46 -11.80
N LEU A 202 18.09 2.72 -12.18
CA LEU A 202 18.84 1.82 -13.07
C LEU A 202 18.93 0.39 -12.51
N LYS A 203 19.20 0.25 -11.21
CA LYS A 203 19.25 -1.05 -10.51
C LYS A 203 17.87 -1.69 -10.37
N ALA A 204 16.83 -0.90 -10.07
CA ALA A 204 15.47 -1.39 -9.82
C ALA A 204 14.71 -1.75 -11.10
N GLY A 205 15.03 -1.14 -12.25
CA GLY A 205 14.12 -1.10 -13.39
C GLY A 205 12.89 -0.28 -13.08
N ASN A 206 11.79 -0.49 -13.80
CA ASN A 206 10.53 0.18 -13.51
C ASN A 206 9.76 -0.61 -12.44
N THR A 207 9.21 0.11 -11.45
CA THR A 207 8.37 -0.45 -10.40
C THR A 207 7.02 0.26 -10.39
N LEU A 208 5.95 -0.47 -10.05
CA LEU A 208 4.60 0.04 -10.05
C LEU A 208 3.79 -0.59 -8.93
N VAL A 209 3.07 0.24 -8.21
CA VAL A 209 1.97 -0.17 -7.34
C VAL A 209 0.71 0.48 -7.87
N THR A 210 -0.34 -0.30 -8.10
CA THR A 210 -1.65 0.21 -8.50
C THR A 210 -2.71 -0.34 -7.57
N TYR A 211 -3.47 0.56 -6.97
CA TYR A 211 -4.69 0.26 -6.23
C TYR A 211 -5.89 0.53 -7.13
N GLY A 212 -6.84 -0.36 -7.11
CA GLY A 212 -8.06 -0.19 -7.90
C GLY A 212 -9.29 -0.76 -7.21
N GLU A 213 -10.42 -0.23 -7.68
CA GLU A 213 -11.75 -0.57 -7.14
C GLU A 213 -12.72 -0.92 -8.27
N LYS A 214 -13.57 -1.89 -8.00
CA LYS A 214 -14.69 -2.25 -8.87
C LYS A 214 -15.75 -3.02 -8.11
N ASP A 215 -17.01 -2.61 -8.24
CA ASP A 215 -18.17 -3.31 -7.67
C ASP A 215 -17.99 -3.60 -6.16
N GLY A 216 -17.45 -2.65 -5.40
CA GLY A 216 -17.19 -2.76 -3.97
C GLY A 216 -15.99 -3.64 -3.59
N ARG A 217 -15.23 -4.14 -4.57
CA ARG A 217 -13.97 -4.87 -4.34
C ARG A 217 -12.77 -3.96 -4.51
N ARG A 218 -11.75 -4.19 -3.72
CA ARG A 218 -10.50 -3.44 -3.68
C ARG A 218 -9.32 -4.36 -3.92
N VAL A 219 -8.46 -4.04 -4.88
CA VAL A 219 -7.32 -4.87 -5.27
C VAL A 219 -6.06 -4.03 -5.41
N VAL A 220 -4.92 -4.56 -4.96
CA VAL A 220 -3.59 -4.01 -5.22
C VAL A 220 -2.83 -4.91 -6.18
N SER A 221 -2.20 -4.32 -7.19
CA SER A 221 -1.22 -4.97 -8.05
C SER A 221 0.16 -4.33 -7.90
N VAL A 222 1.21 -5.15 -7.91
CA VAL A 222 2.62 -4.72 -7.79
C VAL A 222 3.43 -5.32 -8.92
N ILE A 223 4.21 -4.48 -9.60
CA ILE A 223 5.23 -4.89 -10.58
C ILE A 223 6.59 -4.44 -10.07
N LEU A 224 7.53 -5.37 -9.96
CA LEU A 224 8.94 -5.10 -9.68
C LEU A 224 9.78 -5.50 -10.90
N LYS A 225 10.90 -4.81 -11.11
CA LYS A 225 11.85 -5.08 -12.20
C LYS A 225 11.20 -5.07 -13.59
N GLY A 226 10.19 -4.23 -13.78
CA GLY A 226 9.47 -4.12 -15.05
C GLY A 226 10.29 -3.39 -16.14
N SER A 227 9.96 -3.67 -17.40
CA SER A 227 10.51 -2.94 -18.55
C SER A 227 9.67 -1.70 -18.88
N PRO A 228 10.25 -0.69 -19.54
CA PRO A 228 9.52 0.54 -19.91
C PRO A 228 8.23 0.22 -20.69
N ARG A 229 7.17 0.99 -20.45
CA ARG A 229 5.81 0.83 -20.98
C ARG A 229 5.12 -0.47 -20.52
N GLN A 230 5.78 -1.61 -20.62
CA GLN A 230 5.19 -2.92 -20.32
C GLN A 230 4.74 -3.03 -18.86
N TYR A 231 5.47 -2.43 -17.92
CA TYR A 231 5.09 -2.48 -16.49
C TYR A 231 3.71 -1.86 -16.19
N PHE A 232 3.24 -0.88 -16.98
CA PHE A 232 1.87 -0.38 -16.88
C PHE A 232 0.85 -1.39 -17.44
N ILE A 233 1.18 -2.00 -18.59
CA ILE A 233 0.31 -2.99 -19.24
C ILE A 233 0.13 -4.22 -18.34
N ASP A 234 1.23 -4.70 -17.76
CA ASP A 234 1.21 -5.82 -16.82
C ASP A 234 0.44 -5.46 -15.54
N GLY A 235 0.69 -4.28 -14.97
CA GLY A 235 -0.01 -3.78 -13.79
C GLY A 235 -1.52 -3.66 -14.01
N LYS A 236 -1.95 -3.12 -15.16
CA LYS A 236 -3.36 -3.07 -15.58
C LYS A 236 -3.95 -4.48 -15.69
N SER A 237 -3.26 -5.39 -16.36
CA SER A 237 -3.73 -6.76 -16.59
C SER A 237 -3.90 -7.51 -15.27
N LEU A 238 -2.95 -7.38 -14.34
CA LEU A 238 -3.03 -7.99 -12.99
C LEU A 238 -4.18 -7.37 -12.17
N LEU A 239 -4.32 -6.05 -12.19
CA LEU A 239 -5.40 -5.37 -11.50
C LEU A 239 -6.77 -5.87 -11.99
N GLN A 240 -6.97 -5.86 -13.30
CA GLN A 240 -8.21 -6.31 -13.93
C GLN A 240 -8.47 -7.81 -13.72
N PHE A 241 -7.42 -8.64 -13.72
CA PHE A 241 -7.53 -10.05 -13.36
C PHE A 241 -8.08 -10.20 -11.94
N GLY A 242 -7.48 -9.51 -10.95
CA GLY A 242 -7.93 -9.57 -9.57
C GLY A 242 -9.37 -9.09 -9.38
N LEU A 243 -9.75 -7.97 -10.02
CA LEU A 243 -11.09 -7.40 -9.90
C LEU A 243 -12.18 -8.23 -10.63
N ASN A 244 -11.84 -8.87 -11.76
CA ASN A 244 -12.84 -9.51 -12.61
C ASN A 244 -12.99 -11.02 -12.38
N ARG A 245 -11.96 -11.72 -11.84
CA ARG A 245 -11.96 -13.19 -11.72
C ARG A 245 -12.32 -13.71 -10.35
N PHE A 246 -12.40 -12.85 -9.34
CA PHE A 246 -12.65 -13.24 -7.96
C PHE A 246 -13.87 -12.50 -7.40
N GLN A 247 -14.38 -12.98 -6.28
CA GLN A 247 -15.47 -12.42 -5.48
C GLN A 247 -15.15 -12.56 -4.00
N ASN A 248 -15.65 -11.63 -3.19
CA ASN A 248 -15.58 -11.72 -1.74
C ASN A 248 -16.92 -12.21 -1.20
N VAL A 249 -16.89 -13.27 -0.41
CA VAL A 249 -18.08 -13.92 0.15
C VAL A 249 -18.03 -13.76 1.67
N ASP A 250 -19.13 -13.30 2.27
CA ASP A 250 -19.26 -13.16 3.72
C ASP A 250 -19.33 -14.57 4.37
N ILE A 251 -18.48 -14.77 5.38
CA ILE A 251 -18.37 -16.07 6.03
C ILE A 251 -19.63 -16.35 6.87
N ALA A 252 -20.09 -15.36 7.65
CA ALA A 252 -21.22 -15.54 8.55
C ALA A 252 -22.56 -15.77 7.83
N GLU A 253 -22.71 -15.23 6.60
CA GLU A 253 -23.91 -15.44 5.78
C GLU A 253 -23.93 -16.83 5.11
N ASN A 254 -22.78 -17.47 4.92
CA ASN A 254 -22.65 -18.70 4.14
C ASN A 254 -22.21 -19.93 4.95
N GLU A 255 -21.55 -19.75 6.08
CA GLU A 255 -21.12 -20.85 6.94
C GLU A 255 -22.18 -21.17 8.00
N THR A 256 -22.74 -22.34 7.91
CA THR A 256 -23.79 -22.79 8.85
C THR A 256 -23.40 -24.07 9.63
N ARG A 257 -22.35 -24.78 9.23
CA ARG A 257 -21.98 -26.10 9.81
C ARG A 257 -21.71 -26.04 11.31
N TYR A 258 -21.16 -24.93 11.82
CA TYR A 258 -20.76 -24.78 13.22
C TYR A 258 -21.80 -24.07 14.10
N VAL A 259 -22.85 -23.51 13.49
CA VAL A 259 -23.85 -22.70 14.21
C VAL A 259 -25.28 -23.23 14.02
N THR A 260 -25.42 -24.33 13.27
CA THR A 260 -26.72 -25.02 13.06
C THR A 260 -26.58 -26.52 13.26
N GLY A 261 -27.68 -27.19 13.55
CA GLY A 261 -27.70 -28.62 13.81
C GLY A 261 -27.86 -28.96 15.29
N GLU A 262 -27.78 -30.25 15.62
CA GLU A 262 -27.94 -30.80 16.98
C GLU A 262 -26.64 -31.34 17.55
N ASP A 263 -25.66 -31.63 16.67
CA ASP A 263 -24.37 -32.18 17.09
C ASP A 263 -23.50 -31.14 17.74
N GLN A 264 -22.83 -31.50 18.84
CA GLN A 264 -21.89 -30.62 19.50
C GLN A 264 -20.65 -30.34 18.65
N VAL A 265 -20.17 -29.12 18.73
CA VAL A 265 -18.95 -28.64 18.06
C VAL A 265 -17.82 -28.63 19.09
N ASP A 266 -16.78 -29.41 18.84
CA ASP A 266 -15.57 -29.37 19.65
C ASP A 266 -14.65 -28.24 19.17
N VAL A 267 -14.29 -27.35 20.10
CA VAL A 267 -13.35 -26.27 19.86
C VAL A 267 -12.26 -26.36 20.92
N ASN A 268 -11.08 -26.79 20.54
CA ASN A 268 -9.92 -26.92 21.41
C ASN A 268 -10.18 -27.80 22.67
N GLY A 269 -10.93 -28.90 22.51
CA GLY A 269 -11.27 -29.81 23.59
C GLY A 269 -12.41 -29.35 24.47
N THR A 270 -13.12 -28.28 24.11
CA THR A 270 -14.36 -27.85 24.74
C THR A 270 -15.52 -28.02 23.77
N SER A 271 -16.55 -28.73 24.20
CA SER A 271 -17.75 -28.97 23.41
C SER A 271 -18.79 -27.87 23.62
N TYR A 272 -19.30 -27.32 22.55
CA TYR A 272 -20.32 -26.26 22.51
C TYR A 272 -21.56 -26.75 21.76
N ALA A 273 -22.73 -26.33 22.23
CA ALA A 273 -23.93 -26.47 21.40
C ALA A 273 -23.87 -25.46 20.24
N PRO A 274 -24.31 -25.81 19.02
CA PRO A 274 -24.32 -24.87 17.89
C PRO A 274 -25.07 -23.57 18.20
N SER A 275 -26.13 -23.62 19.01
CA SER A 275 -26.88 -22.45 19.47
C SER A 275 -26.07 -21.46 20.33
N ASP A 276 -24.98 -21.91 20.92
CA ASP A 276 -24.12 -21.11 21.81
C ASP A 276 -22.95 -20.47 21.03
N LEU A 277 -22.84 -20.80 19.74
CA LEU A 277 -21.81 -20.31 18.87
C LEU A 277 -22.38 -19.26 17.88
N ALA A 278 -21.55 -18.28 17.55
CA ALA A 278 -21.83 -17.33 16.49
C ALA A 278 -20.57 -17.08 15.67
N ILE A 279 -20.73 -16.98 14.35
CA ILE A 279 -19.64 -16.58 13.45
C ILE A 279 -19.53 -15.07 13.44
N GLN A 280 -18.32 -14.56 13.57
CA GLN A 280 -18.07 -13.12 13.55
C GLN A 280 -18.53 -12.52 12.22
N ALA A 281 -19.48 -11.58 12.29
CA ALA A 281 -20.00 -10.88 11.11
C ALA A 281 -18.93 -10.01 10.43
N GLY A 282 -19.13 -9.78 9.12
CA GLY A 282 -18.30 -8.87 8.32
C GLY A 282 -16.92 -9.43 7.92
N LYS A 283 -16.63 -10.70 8.26
CA LYS A 283 -15.43 -11.39 7.76
C LYS A 283 -15.73 -12.06 6.42
N LYS A 284 -14.82 -11.89 5.48
CA LYS A 284 -14.96 -12.37 4.10
C LYS A 284 -13.81 -13.29 3.73
N ILE A 285 -14.08 -14.21 2.79
CA ILE A 285 -13.06 -14.92 2.03
C ILE A 285 -13.12 -14.53 0.57
N THR A 286 -11.99 -14.61 -0.13
CA THR A 286 -11.94 -14.38 -1.56
C THR A 286 -11.95 -15.71 -2.30
N LEU A 287 -12.90 -15.89 -3.20
CA LEU A 287 -13.05 -17.07 -4.04
C LEU A 287 -13.00 -16.70 -5.52
N PRO A 288 -12.58 -17.61 -6.43
CA PRO A 288 -12.85 -17.47 -7.85
C PRO A 288 -14.35 -17.26 -8.10
N LYS A 289 -14.73 -16.51 -9.14
CA LYS A 289 -16.15 -16.23 -9.44
C LYS A 289 -16.95 -17.48 -9.86
N ASP A 290 -16.27 -18.51 -10.32
CA ASP A 290 -16.84 -19.79 -10.69
C ASP A 290 -16.88 -20.82 -9.54
N ALA A 291 -16.37 -20.43 -8.36
CA ALA A 291 -16.47 -21.20 -7.12
C ALA A 291 -17.57 -20.65 -6.20
N THR A 292 -18.10 -21.51 -5.36
CA THR A 292 -19.07 -21.19 -4.30
C THR A 292 -18.43 -21.36 -2.92
N PHE A 293 -19.09 -20.88 -1.88
CA PHE A 293 -18.61 -21.08 -0.50
C PHE A 293 -18.51 -22.56 -0.12
N ALA A 294 -19.34 -23.42 -0.71
CA ALA A 294 -19.31 -24.86 -0.47
C ALA A 294 -18.03 -25.55 -1.01
N ASP A 295 -17.33 -24.90 -1.95
CA ASP A 295 -16.07 -25.41 -2.51
C ASP A 295 -14.86 -25.05 -1.62
N ALA A 296 -15.05 -24.22 -0.58
CA ALA A 296 -14.00 -23.84 0.35
C ALA A 296 -13.77 -24.95 1.39
N GLU A 297 -12.53 -25.37 1.58
CA GLU A 297 -12.15 -26.18 2.73
C GLU A 297 -12.08 -25.26 3.96
N LEU A 298 -12.84 -25.65 5.00
CA LEU A 298 -12.86 -24.92 6.26
C LEU A 298 -12.43 -25.84 7.39
N SER A 299 -11.53 -25.35 8.21
CA SER A 299 -11.11 -26.03 9.44
C SER A 299 -11.29 -25.09 10.64
N LEU A 300 -11.65 -25.69 11.77
CA LEU A 300 -11.75 -24.99 13.05
C LEU A 300 -10.42 -25.13 13.81
N GLY A 301 -9.81 -24.02 14.13
CA GLY A 301 -8.52 -23.95 14.82
C GLY A 301 -8.59 -23.23 16.17
N ALA A 302 -7.49 -23.30 16.90
CA ALA A 302 -7.31 -22.58 18.16
C ALA A 302 -7.24 -21.06 17.94
N VAL A 303 -7.70 -20.30 18.93
CA VAL A 303 -7.49 -18.86 18.96
C VAL A 303 -6.00 -18.58 19.14
N PRO A 304 -5.38 -17.73 18.32
CA PRO A 304 -3.96 -17.37 18.47
C PRO A 304 -3.68 -16.70 19.82
N ASP A 305 -2.48 -16.90 20.34
CA ASP A 305 -2.01 -16.18 21.53
C ASP A 305 -2.08 -14.67 21.35
N GLY A 306 -2.63 -13.95 22.33
CA GLY A 306 -2.78 -12.50 22.28
C GLY A 306 -4.01 -11.99 21.54
N ALA A 307 -4.90 -12.86 21.06
CA ALA A 307 -6.19 -12.44 20.52
C ALA A 307 -7.09 -11.78 21.59
N PRO A 308 -8.02 -10.88 21.20
CA PRO A 308 -8.98 -10.28 22.12
C PRO A 308 -9.82 -11.34 22.83
N GLU A 309 -10.30 -11.04 24.04
CA GLU A 309 -11.25 -11.91 24.75
C GLU A 309 -12.55 -12.05 23.94
N GLY A 310 -13.10 -13.26 23.89
CA GLY A 310 -14.41 -13.56 23.32
C GLY A 310 -14.43 -14.70 22.29
N PRO A 311 -13.55 -14.72 21.25
CA PRO A 311 -13.49 -15.86 20.34
C PRO A 311 -13.12 -17.16 21.04
N VAL A 312 -13.83 -18.25 20.75
CA VAL A 312 -13.54 -19.59 21.26
C VAL A 312 -12.74 -20.43 20.25
N GLY A 313 -12.73 -20.03 18.98
CA GLY A 313 -11.99 -20.67 17.90
C GLY A 313 -11.85 -19.76 16.69
N VAL A 314 -11.05 -20.21 15.70
CA VAL A 314 -10.83 -19.53 14.41
C VAL A 314 -11.24 -20.46 13.29
N LEU A 315 -12.00 -19.95 12.33
CA LEU A 315 -12.26 -20.62 11.06
C LEU A 315 -11.13 -20.29 10.08
N ASN A 316 -10.44 -21.31 9.58
CA ASN A 316 -9.36 -21.24 8.60
C ASN A 316 -9.82 -21.79 7.26
#